data_0c32c36e827c20459f359ec13ef22510
#
_entry.id   0c32c36e827c20459f359ec13ef22510
#
_cell.length_a   1.000
_cell.length_b   1.000
_cell.length_c   1.000
_cell.angle_alpha   90.00
_cell.angle_beta   90.00
_cell.angle_gamma   90.00
#
_symmetry.space_group_name_H-M   'P 1'
#
loop_
_entity.id
_entity.type
_entity.pdbx_description
1 polymer ?
#
loop_
_entity_poly.entity_id
_entity_poly.type
_entity_poly.pdbx_seq_one_letter_code
_entity_poly.pdbx_strand_id
1 'polypeptide(L)'
;MIIENQSRLGAGQLSALRAEGKSRRYGCDRPVEVFELAEGVYSIFSRSPGMGGDAWMHLVTGPERAVLIDTGFGIGDLRALVETLTDKPYDVFNTHFHGDHTLGNVQFDRVFIHRYDLSPLAGSMTPEGRRAFIPVEGDYYGPEDVPPFRPYGIVPVDAGFTFDLGGGETLELLHIPGHSAGCAGLLDRKRRILFSGDALCCTPTFIFGPLPEVEHREYMTIRAYREGLLRLEKRLGEFDTLYPGHGFLGVPNEIVSDTVKVCDAVIADPDRYDDILRFGSQEGMIRKIGWGSVAFSKDRV
;
A
#
# COMPACT_ATOMS: atom_id res chain seq x y z
N MET A 1 3.44 -14.28 17.15
CA MET A 1 3.65 -15.46 16.26
C MET A 1 3.15 -15.23 14.81
N ILE A 2 1.90 -14.79 14.56
CA ILE A 2 1.39 -14.64 13.19
C ILE A 2 2.13 -13.53 12.43
N ILE A 3 2.34 -12.37 13.02
CA ILE A 3 3.09 -11.24 12.41
C ILE A 3 4.56 -11.63 12.21
N GLU A 4 5.21 -12.30 13.19
CA GLU A 4 6.57 -12.78 13.04
C GLU A 4 6.73 -13.76 11.88
N ASN A 5 5.76 -14.66 11.67
CA ASN A 5 5.80 -15.59 10.54
C ASN A 5 5.64 -14.89 9.19
N GLN A 6 4.78 -13.88 9.11
CA GLN A 6 4.55 -13.13 7.87
C GLN A 6 5.70 -12.16 7.55
N SER A 7 6.26 -11.49 8.56
CA SER A 7 7.51 -10.72 8.43
C SER A 7 8.67 -11.61 8.00
N ARG A 8 8.75 -12.85 8.52
CA ARG A 8 9.75 -13.85 8.09
C ARG A 8 9.54 -14.29 6.63
N LEU A 9 8.29 -14.42 6.16
CA LEU A 9 8.00 -14.74 4.76
C LEU A 9 8.45 -13.60 3.84
N GLY A 10 8.16 -12.35 4.17
CA GLY A 10 8.63 -11.19 3.42
C GLY A 10 10.16 -11.07 3.41
N ALA A 11 10.80 -11.21 4.56
CA ALA A 11 12.27 -11.22 4.67
C ALA A 11 12.89 -12.42 3.92
N GLY A 12 12.23 -13.57 3.94
CA GLY A 12 12.64 -14.76 3.19
C GLY A 12 12.58 -14.52 1.67
N GLN A 13 11.51 -13.92 1.18
CA GLN A 13 11.37 -13.57 -0.24
C GLN A 13 12.45 -12.56 -0.66
N LEU A 14 12.68 -11.48 0.10
CA LEU A 14 13.73 -10.50 -0.19
C LEU A 14 15.10 -11.15 -0.23
N SER A 15 15.40 -12.04 0.72
CA SER A 15 16.67 -12.77 0.74
C SER A 15 16.84 -13.65 -0.48
N ALA A 16 15.78 -14.36 -0.90
CA ALA A 16 15.80 -15.17 -2.11
C ALA A 16 15.98 -14.32 -3.36
N LEU A 17 15.22 -13.24 -3.52
CA LEU A 17 15.33 -12.32 -4.67
C LEU A 17 16.72 -11.69 -4.78
N ARG A 18 17.35 -11.34 -3.65
CA ARG A 18 18.73 -10.84 -3.62
C ARG A 18 19.73 -11.92 -4.02
N ALA A 19 19.56 -13.15 -3.52
CA ALA A 19 20.43 -14.28 -3.88
C ALA A 19 20.31 -14.66 -5.36
N GLU A 20 19.13 -14.48 -5.97
CA GLU A 20 18.88 -14.68 -7.39
C GLU A 20 19.39 -13.52 -8.27
N GLY A 21 19.98 -12.47 -7.68
CA GLY A 21 20.48 -11.31 -8.40
C GLY A 21 19.39 -10.42 -8.99
N LYS A 22 18.16 -10.50 -8.50
CA LYS A 22 17.03 -9.69 -8.96
C LYS A 22 16.95 -8.30 -8.35
N SER A 23 17.69 -8.05 -7.26
CA SER A 23 17.79 -6.74 -6.64
C SER A 23 18.71 -5.82 -7.44
N ARG A 24 18.24 -4.61 -7.72
CA ARG A 24 19.02 -3.53 -8.33
C ARG A 24 19.01 -2.30 -7.41
N ARG A 25 20.14 -1.61 -7.32
CA ARG A 25 20.30 -0.33 -6.62
C ARG A 25 20.76 0.73 -7.59
N TYR A 26 20.22 1.93 -7.43
CA TYR A 26 20.51 3.07 -8.29
C TYR A 26 21.18 4.18 -7.48
N GLY A 27 22.19 4.84 -8.07
CA GLY A 27 22.94 5.89 -7.37
C GLY A 27 22.11 7.14 -7.05
N CYS A 28 21.04 7.39 -7.79
CA CYS A 28 20.11 8.50 -7.56
C CYS A 28 19.20 8.30 -6.35
N ASP A 29 18.89 7.04 -5.99
CA ASP A 29 18.06 6.71 -4.82
C ASP A 29 18.66 5.51 -4.07
N ARG A 30 19.68 5.77 -3.27
CA ARG A 30 20.45 4.75 -2.53
C ARG A 30 19.67 4.00 -1.46
N PRO A 31 18.68 4.62 -0.77
CA PRO A 31 17.91 3.95 0.29
C PRO A 31 17.02 2.81 -0.17
N VAL A 32 16.67 2.75 -1.45
CA VAL A 32 15.72 1.74 -1.96
C VAL A 32 16.37 0.63 -2.78
N GLU A 33 15.64 -0.47 -2.92
CA GLU A 33 15.99 -1.57 -3.83
C GLU A 33 14.86 -1.77 -4.84
N VAL A 34 15.22 -2.02 -6.10
CA VAL A 34 14.27 -2.23 -7.20
C VAL A 34 14.30 -3.68 -7.65
N PHE A 35 13.12 -4.26 -7.84
CA PHE A 35 12.91 -5.62 -8.32
C PHE A 35 11.97 -5.61 -9.51
N GLU A 36 12.40 -6.09 -10.66
CA GLU A 36 11.52 -6.31 -11.82
C GLU A 36 11.01 -7.76 -11.76
N LEU A 37 9.78 -7.94 -11.27
CA LEU A 37 9.19 -9.27 -11.03
C LEU A 37 8.19 -9.69 -12.12
N ALA A 38 7.71 -8.74 -12.91
CA ALA A 38 6.89 -8.93 -14.09
C ALA A 38 7.32 -7.90 -15.14
N GLU A 39 7.07 -8.18 -16.41
CA GLU A 39 7.44 -7.28 -17.52
C GLU A 39 6.81 -5.88 -17.33
N GLY A 40 7.69 -4.87 -17.24
CA GLY A 40 7.28 -3.48 -17.04
C GLY A 40 6.69 -3.18 -15.65
N VAL A 41 6.93 -4.04 -14.67
CA VAL A 41 6.55 -3.82 -13.26
C VAL A 41 7.80 -3.77 -12.40
N TYR A 42 8.12 -2.60 -11.91
CA TYR A 42 9.23 -2.38 -10.99
C TYR A 42 8.68 -2.22 -9.58
N SER A 43 8.94 -3.22 -8.72
CA SER A 43 8.61 -3.15 -7.30
C SER A 43 9.77 -2.52 -6.54
N ILE A 44 9.51 -1.40 -5.88
CA ILE A 44 10.52 -0.57 -5.21
C ILE A 44 10.35 -0.76 -3.70
N PHE A 45 11.34 -1.37 -3.07
CA PHE A 45 11.33 -1.65 -1.64
C PHE A 45 11.89 -0.47 -0.86
N SER A 46 11.09 0.11 0.01
CA SER A 46 11.46 1.20 0.91
C SER A 46 11.54 0.70 2.34
N ARG A 47 12.74 0.77 2.93
CA ARG A 47 12.95 0.39 4.32
C ARG A 47 12.31 1.42 5.26
N SER A 48 11.69 0.95 6.33
CA SER A 48 11.12 1.81 7.36
C SER A 48 12.21 2.59 8.11
N PRO A 49 12.01 3.88 8.38
CA PRO A 49 12.93 4.69 9.21
C PRO A 49 12.77 4.45 10.72
N GLY A 50 12.21 3.32 11.12
CA GLY A 50 12.02 2.93 12.53
C GLY A 50 10.57 2.99 13.01
N MET A 51 9.62 3.30 12.13
CA MET A 51 8.18 3.31 12.43
C MET A 51 7.42 2.50 11.39
N GLY A 52 6.55 1.61 11.83
CA GLY A 52 5.78 0.75 10.93
C GLY A 52 6.61 -0.37 10.29
N GLY A 53 6.09 -0.96 9.23
CA GLY A 53 6.77 -1.96 8.41
C GLY A 53 7.45 -1.34 7.19
N ASP A 54 8.38 -2.07 6.59
CA ASP A 54 8.92 -1.72 5.28
C ASP A 54 7.81 -1.68 4.25
N ALA A 55 7.85 -0.71 3.32
CA ALA A 55 6.79 -0.48 2.35
C ALA A 55 7.24 -0.82 0.92
N TRP A 56 6.29 -1.25 0.09
CA TRP A 56 6.44 -1.42 -1.34
C TRP A 56 5.76 -0.27 -2.10
N MET A 57 6.48 0.26 -3.06
CA MET A 57 5.97 1.09 -4.14
C MET A 57 6.05 0.32 -5.45
N HIS A 58 5.24 0.65 -6.43
CA HIS A 58 5.29 -0.04 -7.72
C HIS A 58 5.25 0.97 -8.88
N LEU A 59 6.18 0.85 -9.83
CA LEU A 59 6.10 1.54 -11.11
C LEU A 59 5.63 0.55 -12.17
N VAL A 60 4.48 0.83 -12.78
CA VAL A 60 3.91 0.03 -13.86
C VAL A 60 4.05 0.82 -15.16
N THR A 61 4.77 0.24 -16.12
CA THR A 61 5.01 0.87 -17.43
C THR A 61 4.19 0.17 -18.51
N GLY A 62 3.41 0.92 -19.26
CA GLY A 62 2.74 0.45 -20.46
C GLY A 62 3.41 0.93 -21.73
N PRO A 63 2.77 0.77 -22.91
CA PRO A 63 3.34 1.18 -24.20
C PRO A 63 3.68 2.68 -24.29
N GLU A 64 2.86 3.57 -23.72
CA GLU A 64 3.00 5.03 -23.91
C GLU A 64 3.14 5.81 -22.61
N ARG A 65 2.64 5.27 -21.49
CA ARG A 65 2.63 5.93 -20.19
C ARG A 65 2.97 4.96 -19.07
N ALA A 66 3.21 5.49 -17.88
CA ALA A 66 3.44 4.73 -16.67
C ALA A 66 2.61 5.28 -15.50
N VAL A 67 2.49 4.49 -14.43
CA VAL A 67 1.92 4.89 -13.14
C VAL A 67 2.84 4.46 -12.03
N LEU A 68 3.22 5.41 -11.18
CA LEU A 68 3.84 5.13 -9.89
C LEU A 68 2.74 4.94 -8.84
N ILE A 69 2.72 3.81 -8.18
CA ILE A 69 1.78 3.46 -7.12
C ILE A 69 2.51 3.60 -5.79
N ASP A 70 2.04 4.53 -4.97
CA ASP A 70 2.63 4.99 -3.72
C ASP A 70 4.03 5.61 -3.86
N THR A 71 4.44 6.35 -2.83
CA THR A 71 5.69 7.11 -2.81
C THR A 71 6.55 6.82 -1.58
N GLY A 72 6.16 5.84 -0.76
CA GLY A 72 6.91 5.39 0.39
C GLY A 72 7.13 6.46 1.45
N PHE A 73 8.18 6.28 2.24
CA PHE A 73 8.55 7.21 3.31
C PHE A 73 9.16 8.54 2.81
N GLY A 74 9.40 8.70 1.51
CA GLY A 74 9.96 9.92 0.95
C GLY A 74 11.41 10.18 1.37
N ILE A 75 12.18 9.12 1.56
CA ILE A 75 13.62 9.15 1.81
C ILE A 75 14.32 8.73 0.51
N GLY A 76 15.30 9.51 0.06
CA GLY A 76 15.97 9.35 -1.23
C GLY A 76 15.31 10.18 -2.34
N ASP A 77 15.81 10.03 -3.57
CA ASP A 77 15.29 10.73 -4.76
C ASP A 77 14.47 9.78 -5.64
N LEU A 78 13.24 9.50 -5.16
CA LEU A 78 12.31 8.63 -5.86
C LEU A 78 11.95 9.15 -7.26
N ARG A 79 11.88 10.49 -7.42
CA ARG A 79 11.60 11.09 -8.74
C ARG A 79 12.70 10.77 -9.74
N ALA A 80 13.96 10.98 -9.38
CA ALA A 80 15.10 10.64 -10.24
C ALA A 80 15.17 9.13 -10.52
N LEU A 81 14.79 8.29 -9.55
CA LEU A 81 14.70 6.84 -9.76
C LEU A 81 13.65 6.50 -10.81
N VAL A 82 12.43 7.03 -10.69
CA VAL A 82 11.35 6.79 -11.66
C VAL A 82 11.78 7.24 -13.06
N GLU A 83 12.38 8.43 -13.18
CA GLU A 83 12.90 8.98 -14.45
C GLU A 83 14.11 8.17 -15.02
N THR A 84 14.77 7.37 -14.18
CA THR A 84 15.79 6.41 -14.62
C THR A 84 15.18 5.08 -15.11
N LEU A 85 14.05 4.67 -14.51
CA LEU A 85 13.36 3.40 -14.85
C LEU A 85 12.46 3.53 -16.09
N THR A 86 11.99 4.73 -16.41
CA THR A 86 11.16 5.00 -17.58
C THR A 86 11.39 6.40 -18.15
N ASP A 87 11.39 6.52 -19.47
CA ASP A 87 11.37 7.78 -20.21
C ASP A 87 9.95 8.28 -20.56
N LYS A 88 8.93 7.49 -20.18
CA LYS A 88 7.53 7.77 -20.48
C LYS A 88 6.93 8.77 -19.50
N PRO A 89 5.96 9.60 -19.92
CA PRO A 89 5.17 10.39 -19.00
C PRO A 89 4.46 9.45 -18.01
N TYR A 90 4.38 9.88 -16.75
CA TYR A 90 3.77 9.06 -15.70
C TYR A 90 2.85 9.89 -14.80
N ASP A 91 1.91 9.20 -14.19
CA ASP A 91 1.08 9.70 -13.10
C ASP A 91 1.47 9.01 -11.78
N VAL A 92 1.16 9.67 -10.65
CA VAL A 92 1.40 9.12 -9.29
C VAL A 92 0.06 8.86 -8.64
N PHE A 93 -0.17 7.65 -8.16
CA PHE A 93 -1.37 7.25 -7.46
C PHE A 93 -1.03 6.79 -6.04
N ASN A 94 -1.75 7.28 -5.04
CA ASN A 94 -1.66 6.78 -3.67
C ASN A 94 -2.82 5.82 -3.40
N THR A 95 -2.48 4.63 -2.90
CA THR A 95 -3.47 3.60 -2.52
C THR A 95 -4.33 4.07 -1.35
N HIS A 96 -3.76 4.85 -0.42
CA HIS A 96 -4.42 5.47 0.70
C HIS A 96 -3.55 6.60 1.30
N PHE A 97 -4.02 7.27 2.35
CA PHE A 97 -3.40 8.51 2.86
C PHE A 97 -2.25 8.32 3.85
N HIS A 98 -1.93 7.12 4.34
CA HIS A 98 -0.92 6.92 5.38
C HIS A 98 0.48 7.34 4.94
N GLY A 99 1.30 7.76 5.92
CA GLY A 99 2.57 8.41 5.66
C GLY A 99 3.60 7.52 4.95
N ASP A 100 3.67 6.25 5.29
CA ASP A 100 4.56 5.27 4.65
C ASP A 100 4.23 4.98 3.18
N HIS A 101 3.10 5.50 2.68
CA HIS A 101 2.69 5.47 1.28
C HIS A 101 2.74 6.85 0.60
N THR A 102 2.79 7.95 1.36
CA THR A 102 2.54 9.30 0.81
C THR A 102 3.61 10.33 1.13
N LEU A 103 4.58 10.03 2.03
CA LEU A 103 5.58 11.01 2.44
C LEU A 103 6.54 11.44 1.31
N GLY A 104 6.67 10.63 0.25
CA GLY A 104 7.41 10.97 -0.96
C GLY A 104 6.64 11.84 -1.96
N ASN A 105 5.35 12.12 -1.74
CA ASN A 105 4.53 12.96 -2.62
C ASN A 105 5.13 14.34 -2.87
N VAL A 106 5.90 14.87 -1.92
CA VAL A 106 6.61 16.16 -2.02
C VAL A 106 7.60 16.25 -3.20
N GLN A 107 7.95 15.12 -3.80
CA GLN A 107 8.86 15.06 -4.95
C GLN A 107 8.13 15.20 -6.30
N PHE A 108 6.79 15.17 -6.30
CA PHE A 108 5.95 15.19 -7.50
C PHE A 108 5.07 16.44 -7.54
N ASP A 109 4.62 16.84 -8.74
CA ASP A 109 3.80 18.04 -8.90
C ASP A 109 2.33 17.80 -8.52
N ARG A 110 1.85 16.56 -8.70
CA ARG A 110 0.50 16.13 -8.34
C ARG A 110 0.44 14.63 -8.09
N VAL A 111 -0.54 14.22 -7.27
CA VAL A 111 -0.86 12.81 -6.99
C VAL A 111 -2.36 12.58 -7.11
N PHE A 112 -2.74 11.37 -7.51
CA PHE A 112 -4.12 10.91 -7.52
C PHE A 112 -4.38 10.08 -6.27
N ILE A 113 -5.59 10.20 -5.70
CA ILE A 113 -6.03 9.41 -4.55
C ILE A 113 -7.55 9.24 -4.59
N HIS A 114 -8.08 8.18 -3.99
CA HIS A 114 -9.53 8.05 -3.85
C HIS A 114 -10.10 9.21 -3.03
N ARG A 115 -11.26 9.77 -3.47
CA ARG A 115 -11.81 11.01 -2.89
C ARG A 115 -12.04 10.96 -1.38
N TYR A 116 -12.30 9.78 -0.80
CA TYR A 116 -12.54 9.66 0.63
C TYR A 116 -11.28 9.81 1.49
N ASP A 117 -10.11 9.71 0.89
CA ASP A 117 -8.83 9.96 1.55
C ASP A 117 -8.25 11.36 1.22
N LEU A 118 -8.98 12.20 0.47
CA LEU A 118 -8.54 13.56 0.14
C LEU A 118 -8.30 14.41 1.39
N SER A 119 -9.29 14.47 2.29
CA SER A 119 -9.24 15.32 3.49
C SER A 119 -8.11 14.91 4.44
N PRO A 120 -7.94 13.63 4.82
CA PRO A 120 -6.83 13.23 5.67
C PRO A 120 -5.45 13.40 4.99
N LEU A 121 -5.31 13.17 3.69
CA LEU A 121 -4.06 13.43 2.98
C LEU A 121 -3.73 14.93 2.98
N ALA A 122 -4.70 15.79 2.67
CA ALA A 122 -4.51 17.23 2.68
C ALA A 122 -4.13 17.75 4.08
N GLY A 123 -4.72 17.17 5.14
CA GLY A 123 -4.41 17.50 6.54
C GLY A 123 -3.00 17.09 6.97
N SER A 124 -2.44 16.01 6.40
CA SER A 124 -1.08 15.55 6.66
C SER A 124 -0.02 16.21 5.77
N MET A 125 -0.43 16.95 4.72
CA MET A 125 0.43 17.65 3.77
C MET A 125 1.02 18.92 4.37
N THR A 126 1.76 18.81 5.47
CA THR A 126 2.44 19.90 6.14
C THR A 126 3.89 19.57 6.45
N PRO A 127 4.78 20.58 6.54
CA PRO A 127 6.17 20.33 6.97
C PRO A 127 6.24 19.65 8.34
N GLU A 128 5.34 19.99 9.26
CA GLU A 128 5.25 19.44 10.63
C GLU A 128 4.82 17.99 10.61
N GLY A 129 3.75 17.67 9.87
CA GLY A 129 3.24 16.31 9.71
C GLY A 129 4.32 15.39 9.17
N ARG A 130 5.03 15.83 8.12
CA ARG A 130 6.11 15.06 7.52
C ARG A 130 7.27 14.83 8.49
N ARG A 131 7.70 15.85 9.23
CA ARG A 131 8.78 15.73 10.23
C ARG A 131 8.43 14.81 11.39
N ALA A 132 7.16 14.66 11.71
CA ALA A 132 6.72 13.73 12.76
C ALA A 132 6.95 12.26 12.39
N PHE A 133 6.98 11.95 11.07
CA PHE A 133 7.16 10.59 10.55
C PHE A 133 8.60 10.27 10.13
N ILE A 134 9.38 11.25 9.69
CA ILE A 134 10.74 11.03 9.17
C ILE A 134 11.73 11.67 10.14
N PRO A 135 12.47 10.88 10.95
CA PRO A 135 13.63 11.37 11.68
C PRO A 135 14.62 12.06 10.73
N VAL A 136 15.38 13.05 11.24
CA VAL A 136 16.35 13.80 10.43
C VAL A 136 17.44 12.90 9.89
N GLU A 137 17.79 11.84 10.61
CA GLU A 137 18.77 10.82 10.23
C GLU A 137 18.34 9.45 10.73
N GLY A 138 18.79 8.40 10.09
CA GLY A 138 18.53 7.01 10.46
C GLY A 138 19.73 6.12 10.15
N ASP A 139 19.62 4.84 10.44
CA ASP A 139 20.70 3.86 10.26
C ASP A 139 21.20 3.70 8.81
N TYR A 140 20.43 4.15 7.82
CA TYR A 140 20.70 3.92 6.39
C TYR A 140 20.56 5.16 5.50
N TYR A 141 20.24 6.32 6.08
CA TYR A 141 20.10 7.59 5.37
C TYR A 141 20.59 8.76 6.25
N GLY A 142 20.95 9.87 5.61
CA GLY A 142 21.33 11.12 6.25
C GLY A 142 20.34 12.26 5.94
N PRO A 143 20.58 13.46 6.50
CA PRO A 143 19.74 14.63 6.22
C PRO A 143 19.66 14.98 4.73
N GLU A 144 20.70 14.68 3.97
CA GLU A 144 20.76 14.90 2.52
C GLU A 144 19.84 13.98 1.72
N ASP A 145 19.47 12.83 2.27
CA ASP A 145 18.55 11.88 1.65
C ASP A 145 17.07 12.21 1.94
N VAL A 146 16.77 13.23 2.75
CA VAL A 146 15.41 13.65 3.06
C VAL A 146 15.04 14.91 2.27
N PRO A 147 14.31 14.79 1.14
CA PRO A 147 13.94 15.91 0.31
C PRO A 147 13.16 16.97 1.11
N PRO A 148 13.36 18.28 0.84
CA PRO A 148 12.63 19.33 1.51
C PRO A 148 11.13 19.24 1.19
N PHE A 149 10.31 19.75 2.10
CA PHE A 149 8.88 19.87 1.84
C PHE A 149 8.62 20.78 0.64
N ARG A 150 7.81 20.30 -0.29
CA ARG A 150 7.29 21.05 -1.43
C ARG A 150 5.79 20.75 -1.55
N PRO A 151 4.93 21.78 -1.65
CA PRO A 151 3.51 21.57 -1.92
C PRO A 151 3.29 20.86 -3.26
N TYR A 152 2.25 20.04 -3.34
CA TYR A 152 1.84 19.32 -4.54
C TYR A 152 0.31 19.35 -4.70
N GLY A 153 -0.19 19.12 -5.91
CA GLY A 153 -1.62 19.00 -6.18
C GLY A 153 -2.15 17.63 -5.77
N ILE A 154 -3.37 17.57 -5.26
CA ILE A 154 -4.08 16.31 -5.00
C ILE A 154 -5.28 16.23 -5.92
N VAL A 155 -5.39 15.17 -6.70
CA VAL A 155 -6.47 14.92 -7.66
C VAL A 155 -7.36 13.80 -7.12
N PRO A 156 -8.56 14.12 -6.59
CA PRO A 156 -9.48 13.10 -6.12
C PRO A 156 -10.10 12.33 -7.29
N VAL A 157 -10.14 11.01 -7.17
CA VAL A 157 -10.76 10.10 -8.14
C VAL A 157 -11.69 9.11 -7.47
N ASP A 158 -12.51 8.42 -8.26
CA ASP A 158 -13.48 7.43 -7.78
C ASP A 158 -13.17 6.02 -8.24
N ALA A 159 -13.85 5.04 -7.64
CA ALA A 159 -13.87 3.68 -8.15
C ALA A 159 -14.26 3.63 -9.64
N GLY A 160 -13.54 2.82 -10.40
CA GLY A 160 -13.71 2.71 -11.85
C GLY A 160 -12.89 3.74 -12.65
N PHE A 161 -12.21 4.69 -12.00
CA PHE A 161 -11.23 5.53 -12.69
C PHE A 161 -10.14 4.65 -13.30
N THR A 162 -9.71 5.00 -14.52
CA THR A 162 -8.68 4.24 -15.23
C THR A 162 -7.51 5.13 -15.62
N PHE A 163 -6.30 4.65 -15.37
CA PHE A 163 -5.09 5.20 -15.96
C PHE A 163 -4.85 4.48 -17.29
N ASP A 164 -4.84 5.23 -18.39
CA ASP A 164 -4.51 4.71 -19.72
C ASP A 164 -2.99 4.66 -19.88
N LEU A 165 -2.47 3.48 -20.14
CA LEU A 165 -1.04 3.23 -20.35
C LEU A 165 -0.65 3.18 -21.83
N GLY A 166 -1.62 3.37 -22.75
CA GLY A 166 -1.48 3.20 -24.18
C GLY A 166 -1.66 1.76 -24.65
N GLY A 167 -1.84 1.58 -25.97
CA GLY A 167 -1.99 0.24 -26.55
C GLY A 167 -3.19 -0.57 -26.07
N GLY A 168 -4.16 0.07 -25.40
CA GLY A 168 -5.31 -0.60 -24.78
C GLY A 168 -5.02 -1.17 -23.39
N GLU A 169 -3.84 -0.94 -22.82
CA GLU A 169 -3.50 -1.33 -21.45
C GLU A 169 -3.98 -0.26 -20.48
N THR A 170 -4.61 -0.66 -19.37
CA THR A 170 -5.13 0.25 -18.35
C THR A 170 -4.92 -0.30 -16.96
N LEU A 171 -4.83 0.61 -15.97
CA LEU A 171 -4.95 0.28 -14.56
C LEU A 171 -6.27 0.84 -14.04
N GLU A 172 -7.15 -0.02 -13.51
CA GLU A 172 -8.46 0.37 -12.99
C GLU A 172 -8.44 0.48 -11.47
N LEU A 173 -8.93 1.60 -10.94
CA LEU A 173 -9.08 1.81 -9.50
C LEU A 173 -10.25 1.00 -8.94
N LEU A 174 -9.95 0.15 -7.95
CA LEU A 174 -10.92 -0.61 -7.15
C LEU A 174 -10.95 -0.07 -5.73
N HIS A 175 -12.11 0.38 -5.26
CA HIS A 175 -12.30 0.86 -3.90
C HIS A 175 -12.51 -0.31 -2.94
N ILE A 176 -11.59 -0.48 -1.99
CA ILE A 176 -11.55 -1.57 -1.00
C ILE A 176 -11.37 -0.92 0.39
N PRO A 177 -12.42 -0.26 0.91
CA PRO A 177 -12.36 0.48 2.18
C PRO A 177 -12.19 -0.46 3.37
N GLY A 178 -11.79 0.08 4.52
CA GLY A 178 -11.62 -0.64 5.79
C GLY A 178 -10.42 -0.11 6.55
N HIS A 179 -9.24 -0.27 6.00
CA HIS A 179 -7.98 0.25 6.54
C HIS A 179 -7.99 1.79 6.59
N SER A 180 -8.34 2.42 5.48
CA SER A 180 -8.79 3.82 5.41
C SER A 180 -10.14 3.89 4.69
N ALA A 181 -10.80 5.06 4.75
CA ALA A 181 -12.07 5.27 4.05
C ALA A 181 -11.93 5.20 2.53
N GLY A 182 -10.82 5.72 2.01
CA GLY A 182 -10.52 5.74 0.57
C GLY A 182 -9.54 4.67 0.12
N CYS A 183 -9.22 3.69 0.96
CA CYS A 183 -8.27 2.64 0.59
C CYS A 183 -8.67 1.96 -0.73
N ALA A 184 -7.74 1.92 -1.68
CA ALA A 184 -8.00 1.47 -3.03
C ALA A 184 -6.78 0.75 -3.63
N GLY A 185 -7.05 -0.17 -4.55
CA GLY A 185 -6.01 -0.83 -5.33
C GLY A 185 -6.14 -0.49 -6.82
N LEU A 186 -5.09 -0.79 -7.58
CA LEU A 186 -5.10 -0.71 -9.04
C LEU A 186 -5.05 -2.11 -9.65
N LEU A 187 -6.04 -2.42 -10.50
CA LEU A 187 -6.13 -3.69 -11.22
C LEU A 187 -5.46 -3.57 -12.59
N ASP A 188 -4.43 -4.37 -12.80
CA ASP A 188 -3.80 -4.62 -14.09
C ASP A 188 -4.31 -5.94 -14.68
N ARG A 189 -5.28 -5.86 -15.60
CA ARG A 189 -5.81 -7.06 -16.28
C ARG A 189 -4.81 -7.68 -17.24
N LYS A 190 -3.94 -6.87 -17.82
CA LYS A 190 -2.93 -7.36 -18.78
C LYS A 190 -1.95 -8.31 -18.10
N ARG A 191 -1.45 -7.93 -16.92
CA ARG A 191 -0.49 -8.72 -16.15
C ARG A 191 -1.16 -9.60 -15.11
N ARG A 192 -2.49 -9.49 -14.96
CA ARG A 192 -3.30 -10.21 -13.98
C ARG A 192 -2.82 -9.98 -12.53
N ILE A 193 -2.50 -8.73 -12.21
CA ILE A 193 -2.01 -8.28 -10.91
C ILE A 193 -2.98 -7.25 -10.30
N LEU A 194 -3.30 -7.39 -9.01
CA LEU A 194 -3.91 -6.35 -8.21
C LEU A 194 -2.86 -5.72 -7.30
N PHE A 195 -2.55 -4.45 -7.52
CA PHE A 195 -1.74 -3.65 -6.58
C PHE A 195 -2.66 -3.19 -5.46
N SER A 196 -2.64 -3.87 -4.33
CA SER A 196 -3.67 -3.73 -3.30
C SER A 196 -3.37 -2.71 -2.22
N GLY A 197 -2.16 -2.15 -2.16
CA GLY A 197 -1.75 -1.34 -1.03
C GLY A 197 -2.01 -2.08 0.28
N ASP A 198 -2.56 -1.39 1.28
CA ASP A 198 -2.90 -1.96 2.58
C ASP A 198 -4.32 -2.51 2.68
N ALA A 199 -5.08 -2.43 1.58
CA ALA A 199 -6.40 -3.04 1.54
C ALA A 199 -6.36 -4.56 1.73
N LEU A 200 -5.33 -5.23 1.20
CA LEU A 200 -5.09 -6.67 1.34
C LEU A 200 -3.59 -6.92 1.38
N CYS A 201 -3.08 -7.28 2.55
CA CYS A 201 -1.69 -7.64 2.78
C CYS A 201 -1.60 -9.09 3.28
N CYS A 202 -0.45 -9.72 3.10
CA CYS A 202 -0.14 -11.00 3.77
C CYS A 202 0.13 -10.82 5.28
N THR A 203 0.39 -9.58 5.72
CA THR A 203 0.30 -9.15 7.12
C THR A 203 -1.16 -8.86 7.46
N PRO A 204 -1.58 -8.80 8.73
CA PRO A 204 -2.95 -8.42 9.05
C PRO A 204 -3.30 -7.06 8.45
N THR A 205 -4.44 -6.96 7.76
CA THR A 205 -5.01 -5.65 7.41
C THR A 205 -5.46 -4.94 8.69
N PHE A 206 -5.05 -3.69 8.89
CA PHE A 206 -5.28 -2.95 10.13
C PHE A 206 -6.61 -2.20 10.08
N ILE A 207 -7.58 -2.66 10.87
CA ILE A 207 -8.89 -2.02 11.09
C ILE A 207 -9.13 -1.95 12.61
N PHE A 208 -8.20 -1.35 13.34
CA PHE A 208 -8.25 -1.28 14.80
C PHE A 208 -7.88 0.10 15.34
N GLY A 209 -7.94 0.26 16.66
CA GLY A 209 -7.82 1.52 17.36
C GLY A 209 -9.11 2.33 17.31
N PRO A 210 -9.17 3.49 17.98
CA PRO A 210 -10.34 4.35 17.96
C PRO A 210 -10.73 4.74 16.55
N LEU A 211 -12.04 4.74 16.27
CA LEU A 211 -12.53 5.22 14.99
C LEU A 211 -12.19 6.71 14.84
N PRO A 212 -11.39 7.12 13.86
CA PRO A 212 -10.93 8.50 13.77
C PRO A 212 -12.08 9.46 13.44
N GLU A 213 -11.98 10.71 13.90
CA GLU A 213 -12.93 11.77 13.58
C GLU A 213 -12.59 12.41 12.22
N VAL A 214 -12.81 11.63 11.15
CA VAL A 214 -12.59 12.03 9.75
C VAL A 214 -13.86 11.85 8.94
N GLU A 215 -13.94 12.51 7.80
CA GLU A 215 -15.01 12.30 6.82
C GLU A 215 -15.02 10.84 6.35
N HIS A 216 -16.20 10.30 6.08
CA HIS A 216 -16.39 8.93 5.59
C HIS A 216 -15.89 7.82 6.52
N ARG A 217 -15.74 8.09 7.82
CA ARG A 217 -15.27 7.10 8.81
C ARG A 217 -16.12 5.83 8.88
N GLU A 218 -17.38 5.89 8.44
CA GLU A 218 -18.28 4.73 8.33
C GLU A 218 -17.72 3.63 7.40
N TYR A 219 -16.82 3.98 6.50
CA TYR A 219 -16.12 3.02 5.64
C TYR A 219 -14.90 2.36 6.32
N MET A 220 -14.48 2.81 7.51
CA MET A 220 -13.33 2.28 8.23
C MET A 220 -13.73 1.20 9.24
N THR A 221 -14.63 0.31 8.86
CA THR A 221 -15.19 -0.78 9.69
C THR A 221 -15.03 -2.13 9.01
N ILE A 222 -15.10 -3.21 9.82
CA ILE A 222 -15.09 -4.60 9.31
C ILE A 222 -16.25 -4.86 8.34
N ARG A 223 -17.43 -4.27 8.61
CA ARG A 223 -18.60 -4.43 7.73
C ARG A 223 -18.37 -3.76 6.37
N ALA A 224 -17.87 -2.54 6.35
CA ALA A 224 -17.57 -1.82 5.12
C ALA A 224 -16.46 -2.52 4.32
N TYR A 225 -15.44 -3.02 5.02
CA TYR A 225 -14.36 -3.81 4.42
C TYR A 225 -14.89 -5.08 3.76
N ARG A 226 -15.71 -5.85 4.49
CA ARG A 226 -16.38 -7.04 3.96
C ARG A 226 -17.15 -6.75 2.67
N GLU A 227 -17.94 -5.67 2.63
CA GLU A 227 -18.70 -5.28 1.43
C GLU A 227 -17.77 -4.91 0.26
N GLY A 228 -16.63 -4.26 0.54
CA GLY A 228 -15.58 -4.01 -0.44
C GLY A 228 -15.01 -5.30 -1.01
N LEU A 229 -14.67 -6.25 -0.13
CA LEU A 229 -14.14 -7.56 -0.52
C LEU A 229 -15.14 -8.40 -1.31
N LEU A 230 -16.43 -8.38 -0.98
CA LEU A 230 -17.45 -9.08 -1.75
C LEU A 230 -17.62 -8.52 -3.18
N ARG A 231 -17.38 -7.21 -3.37
CA ARG A 231 -17.31 -6.64 -4.73
C ARG A 231 -16.07 -7.14 -5.47
N LEU A 232 -14.93 -7.19 -4.79
CA LEU A 232 -13.67 -7.68 -5.34
C LEU A 232 -13.73 -9.19 -5.66
N GLU A 233 -14.38 -9.98 -4.82
CA GLU A 233 -14.54 -11.44 -5.01
C GLU A 233 -15.24 -11.79 -6.34
N LYS A 234 -16.18 -10.97 -6.80
CA LYS A 234 -16.82 -11.12 -8.11
C LYS A 234 -15.87 -10.91 -9.30
N ARG A 235 -14.68 -10.41 -9.02
CA ARG A 235 -13.66 -10.04 -10.02
C ARG A 235 -12.42 -10.93 -9.97
N LEU A 236 -12.42 -12.01 -9.18
CA LEU A 236 -11.28 -12.94 -9.03
C LEU A 236 -10.79 -13.53 -10.37
N GLY A 237 -11.66 -13.64 -11.37
CA GLY A 237 -11.27 -14.08 -12.72
C GLY A 237 -10.38 -13.09 -13.48
N GLU A 238 -10.19 -11.85 -12.98
CA GLU A 238 -9.46 -10.80 -13.68
C GLU A 238 -7.98 -10.67 -13.23
N PHE A 239 -7.62 -11.28 -12.11
CA PHE A 239 -6.23 -11.27 -11.57
C PHE A 239 -5.91 -12.58 -10.85
N ASP A 240 -4.62 -12.92 -10.79
CA ASP A 240 -4.14 -14.15 -10.16
C ASP A 240 -3.40 -13.86 -8.85
N THR A 241 -2.75 -12.71 -8.78
CA THR A 241 -1.88 -12.35 -7.66
C THR A 241 -2.08 -10.91 -7.20
N LEU A 242 -1.73 -10.66 -5.94
CA LEU A 242 -1.70 -9.33 -5.36
C LEU A 242 -0.25 -8.90 -5.09
N TYR A 243 -0.01 -7.61 -5.33
CA TYR A 243 1.22 -6.91 -4.93
C TYR A 243 0.82 -5.87 -3.89
N PRO A 244 0.94 -6.21 -2.60
CA PRO A 244 0.51 -5.35 -1.49
C PRO A 244 1.52 -4.25 -1.15
N GLY A 245 1.10 -3.32 -0.29
CA GLY A 245 1.96 -2.28 0.27
C GLY A 245 2.99 -2.80 1.28
N HIS A 246 2.72 -3.94 1.92
CA HIS A 246 3.60 -4.56 2.91
C HIS A 246 3.69 -6.07 2.76
N GLY A 247 4.77 -6.64 3.29
CA GLY A 247 5.00 -8.08 3.31
C GLY A 247 5.62 -8.60 2.02
N PHE A 248 5.19 -9.75 1.53
CA PHE A 248 5.73 -10.32 0.30
C PHE A 248 4.81 -10.10 -0.91
N LEU A 249 5.39 -10.12 -2.10
CA LEU A 249 4.72 -9.90 -3.37
C LEU A 249 4.29 -11.24 -3.99
N GLY A 250 3.26 -11.19 -4.83
CA GLY A 250 2.73 -12.39 -5.46
C GLY A 250 1.82 -13.20 -4.53
N VAL A 251 1.09 -12.51 -3.65
CA VAL A 251 0.07 -13.14 -2.79
C VAL A 251 -1.04 -13.69 -3.67
N PRO A 252 -1.47 -14.96 -3.50
CA PRO A 252 -2.51 -15.53 -4.34
C PRO A 252 -3.87 -14.89 -4.09
N ASN A 253 -4.72 -14.83 -5.12
CA ASN A 253 -6.00 -14.13 -5.06
C ASN A 253 -7.04 -14.79 -4.12
N GLU A 254 -6.79 -16.02 -3.65
CA GLU A 254 -7.56 -16.68 -2.61
C GLU A 254 -7.61 -15.88 -1.30
N ILE A 255 -6.65 -14.99 -1.07
CA ILE A 255 -6.65 -14.09 0.09
C ILE A 255 -7.94 -13.28 0.19
N VAL A 256 -8.58 -12.94 -0.94
CA VAL A 256 -9.84 -12.18 -0.98
C VAL A 256 -10.94 -12.97 -0.28
N SER A 257 -11.22 -14.19 -0.74
CA SER A 257 -12.28 -15.05 -0.17
C SER A 257 -11.98 -15.47 1.27
N ASP A 258 -10.69 -15.69 1.59
CA ASP A 258 -10.29 -16.01 2.96
C ASP A 258 -10.48 -14.80 3.89
N THR A 259 -10.22 -13.58 3.42
CA THR A 259 -10.46 -12.37 4.22
C THR A 259 -11.97 -12.08 4.38
N VAL A 260 -12.81 -12.39 3.39
CA VAL A 260 -14.28 -12.36 3.56
C VAL A 260 -14.70 -13.27 4.72
N LYS A 261 -14.20 -14.52 4.76
CA LYS A 261 -14.46 -15.46 5.88
C LYS A 261 -13.97 -14.92 7.23
N VAL A 262 -12.83 -14.21 7.25
CA VAL A 262 -12.34 -13.54 8.47
C VAL A 262 -13.33 -12.49 8.92
N CYS A 263 -13.79 -11.62 8.02
CA CYS A 263 -14.77 -10.58 8.35
C CYS A 263 -16.09 -11.20 8.86
N ASP A 264 -16.58 -12.25 8.21
CA ASP A 264 -17.79 -12.98 8.66
C ASP A 264 -17.62 -13.55 10.08
N ALA A 265 -16.46 -14.14 10.37
CA ALA A 265 -16.16 -14.70 11.68
C ALA A 265 -16.07 -13.61 12.77
N VAL A 266 -15.45 -12.44 12.45
CA VAL A 266 -15.37 -11.30 13.37
C VAL A 266 -16.75 -10.69 13.63
N ILE A 267 -17.58 -10.53 12.59
CA ILE A 267 -18.94 -9.99 12.73
C ILE A 267 -19.84 -10.92 13.58
N ALA A 268 -19.66 -12.25 13.42
CA ALA A 268 -20.45 -13.24 14.15
C ALA A 268 -20.04 -13.33 15.63
N ASP A 269 -18.75 -13.21 15.93
CA ASP A 269 -18.21 -13.32 17.29
C ASP A 269 -16.93 -12.46 17.43
N PRO A 270 -17.08 -11.17 17.79
CA PRO A 270 -15.93 -10.26 17.93
C PRO A 270 -15.08 -10.53 19.19
N ASP A 271 -15.51 -11.43 20.07
CA ASP A 271 -14.72 -11.86 21.22
C ASP A 271 -13.75 -13.01 20.89
N ARG A 272 -13.91 -13.64 19.74
CA ARG A 272 -13.06 -14.74 19.29
C ARG A 272 -11.95 -14.22 18.38
N TYR A 273 -10.72 -14.28 18.86
CA TYR A 273 -9.51 -13.89 18.12
C TYR A 273 -8.39 -14.92 18.31
N ASP A 274 -7.38 -14.86 17.46
CA ASP A 274 -6.27 -15.83 17.44
C ASP A 274 -5.01 -15.25 18.08
N ASP A 275 -4.82 -13.90 18.06
CA ASP A 275 -3.64 -13.23 18.62
C ASP A 275 -3.96 -11.74 18.88
N ILE A 276 -3.01 -11.01 19.48
CA ILE A 276 -3.09 -9.57 19.74
C ILE A 276 -1.90 -8.89 19.06
N LEU A 277 -2.21 -7.87 18.26
CA LEU A 277 -1.26 -6.93 17.68
C LEU A 277 -1.10 -5.73 18.61
N ARG A 278 0.15 -5.36 18.89
CA ARG A 278 0.48 -4.08 19.53
C ARG A 278 1.20 -3.18 18.53
N PHE A 279 0.66 -2.01 18.33
CA PHE A 279 1.24 -1.00 17.42
C PHE A 279 1.19 0.37 18.10
N GLY A 280 2.36 0.86 18.53
CA GLY A 280 2.44 2.04 19.40
C GLY A 280 1.69 1.81 20.72
N SER A 281 0.77 2.71 21.05
CA SER A 281 -0.09 2.62 22.24
C SER A 281 -1.41 1.87 21.98
N GLN A 282 -1.63 1.36 20.76
CA GLN A 282 -2.89 0.71 20.38
C GLN A 282 -2.75 -0.81 20.36
N GLU A 283 -3.86 -1.50 20.63
CA GLU A 283 -3.97 -2.95 20.51
C GLU A 283 -5.08 -3.31 19.53
N GLY A 284 -4.82 -4.30 18.68
CA GLY A 284 -5.80 -4.90 17.77
C GLY A 284 -5.88 -6.40 17.99
N MET A 285 -7.08 -6.96 18.02
CA MET A 285 -7.32 -8.39 18.01
C MET A 285 -7.11 -8.92 16.61
N ILE A 286 -6.34 -9.99 16.45
CA ILE A 286 -6.11 -10.61 15.14
C ILE A 286 -7.02 -11.82 14.97
N ARG A 287 -7.73 -11.85 13.84
CA ARG A 287 -8.42 -13.04 13.34
C ARG A 287 -7.81 -13.48 12.02
N LYS A 288 -7.58 -14.79 11.84
CA LYS A 288 -6.94 -15.37 10.66
C LYS A 288 -7.69 -16.60 10.15
N ILE A 289 -7.88 -16.67 8.82
CA ILE A 289 -8.41 -17.85 8.11
C ILE A 289 -7.65 -17.96 6.77
N GLY A 290 -6.95 -19.06 6.53
CA GLY A 290 -6.18 -19.27 5.32
C GLY A 290 -5.13 -18.16 5.11
N TRP A 291 -5.18 -17.49 3.97
CA TRP A 291 -4.36 -16.32 3.64
C TRP A 291 -4.88 -15.03 4.30
N GLY A 292 -6.16 -14.96 4.62
CA GLY A 292 -6.80 -13.77 5.20
C GLY A 292 -6.38 -13.54 6.64
N SER A 293 -6.05 -12.29 6.98
CA SER A 293 -5.72 -11.86 8.34
C SER A 293 -6.12 -10.42 8.56
N VAL A 294 -6.85 -10.14 9.65
CA VAL A 294 -7.30 -8.79 10.00
C VAL A 294 -7.00 -8.53 11.47
N ALA A 295 -6.39 -7.38 11.75
CA ALA A 295 -6.32 -6.83 13.09
C ALA A 295 -7.48 -5.85 13.27
N PHE A 296 -8.31 -6.04 14.30
CA PHE A 296 -9.54 -5.28 14.49
C PHE A 296 -9.74 -4.88 15.94
N SER A 297 -10.61 -3.90 16.16
CA SER A 297 -11.19 -3.58 17.48
C SER A 297 -12.71 -3.67 17.43
N LYS A 298 -13.35 -3.91 18.58
CA LYS A 298 -14.81 -4.17 18.65
C LYS A 298 -15.67 -2.99 18.21
N ASP A 299 -15.18 -1.77 18.44
CA ASP A 299 -15.83 -0.54 18.02
C ASP A 299 -15.78 -0.28 16.51
N ARG A 300 -15.06 -1.13 15.78
CA ARG A 300 -14.98 -1.09 14.30
C ARG A 300 -15.65 -2.30 13.61
N VAL A 301 -16.42 -3.10 14.33
CA VAL A 301 -17.12 -4.28 13.76
C VAL A 301 -18.43 -3.92 13.08
#